data_39dad8d6824edea2f110d51cb4a528d2
#
_entry.id   39dad8d6824edea2f110d51cb4a528d2
#
_cell.length_a   1.000
_cell.length_b   1.000
_cell.length_c   1.000
_cell.angle_alpha   90.00
_cell.angle_beta   90.00
_cell.angle_gamma   90.00
#
_symmetry.space_group_name_H-M   'P 1'
#
loop_
_entity.id
_entity.type
_entity.pdbx_description
1 polymer ?
#
loop_
_entity_poly.entity_id
_entity_poly.type
_entity_poly.pdbx_seq_one_letter_code
_entity_poly.pdbx_strand_id
1 'polypeptide(L)'
;MTYSQNKDNTGKGNDTTDNRQQIVLTGADIVKMGEDAELLVGGKNYNTAMISELEGIRAPQFRAISSTAFHRTLDETRVNASLIRSLVNKEYERIDWSSTEVNTDPDFLKSFVQKTAQKVRQSQEKGGSHNLIRLRKFINNVVEGFAVSPEGIDQLRKRSVLVQVAILSVDLPSDVKEGVAEAYKSICKEAGLENVPVAVRSSAAGEDSRKKAFAGLQDTYLNVTNEQECVDAYQWDCASAYNLRSMTYRREAILDAVAKAEENGDDSISEQAKKEWAIENTSLSVCI
;
A
#
# COMPACT_ATOMS: atom_id res chain seq x y z
N MET A 1 -9.51 21.25 -53.28
CA MET A 1 -10.78 21.26 -52.55
C MET A 1 -10.47 21.45 -51.08
N THR A 2 -10.67 22.64 -50.61
CA THR A 2 -10.42 23.15 -49.28
C THR A 2 -11.54 22.67 -48.35
N TYR A 3 -11.22 22.00 -47.24
CA TYR A 3 -12.16 21.79 -46.16
C TYR A 3 -11.85 22.71 -44.99
N SER A 4 -12.83 23.52 -44.73
CA SER A 4 -12.93 24.60 -43.76
C SER A 4 -12.87 24.05 -42.33
N GLN A 5 -12.11 24.75 -41.49
CA GLN A 5 -12.14 24.63 -40.01
C GLN A 5 -13.46 25.21 -39.49
N ASN A 6 -14.21 24.41 -38.76
CA ASN A 6 -15.17 24.89 -37.78
C ASN A 6 -14.61 24.70 -36.37
N LYS A 7 -14.28 25.86 -35.78
CA LYS A 7 -14.05 25.97 -34.34
C LYS A 7 -15.43 26.10 -33.70
N ASP A 8 -15.89 25.06 -33.02
CA ASP A 8 -16.94 25.25 -31.99
C ASP A 8 -16.29 25.19 -30.61
N ASN A 9 -16.32 26.37 -30.04
CA ASN A 9 -15.87 26.70 -28.70
C ASN A 9 -17.10 26.51 -27.78
N THR A 10 -17.20 25.34 -27.16
CA THR A 10 -18.22 25.09 -26.13
C THR A 10 -17.57 24.62 -24.85
N GLY A 11 -17.61 25.47 -23.84
CA GLY A 11 -17.76 25.14 -22.44
C GLY A 11 -16.55 24.49 -21.78
N LYS A 12 -15.61 25.32 -21.29
CA LYS A 12 -14.83 24.94 -20.11
C LYS A 12 -15.81 24.74 -18.95
N GLY A 13 -16.28 23.53 -18.77
CA GLY A 13 -16.76 23.07 -17.48
C GLY A 13 -15.54 23.03 -16.56
N ASN A 14 -15.55 23.80 -15.49
CA ASN A 14 -14.66 23.65 -14.37
C ASN A 14 -14.96 22.27 -13.74
N ASP A 15 -14.28 21.25 -14.22
CA ASP A 15 -14.23 19.95 -13.56
C ASP A 15 -13.19 20.03 -12.42
N THR A 16 -13.57 20.78 -11.39
CA THR A 16 -12.94 20.62 -10.07
C THR A 16 -13.57 19.37 -9.46
N THR A 17 -13.24 18.20 -10.02
CA THR A 17 -13.43 16.95 -9.31
C THR A 17 -12.66 17.07 -8.01
N ASP A 18 -13.41 17.15 -6.91
CA ASP A 18 -12.87 17.23 -5.55
C ASP A 18 -11.90 16.04 -5.42
N ASN A 19 -10.61 16.30 -5.20
CA ASN A 19 -9.57 15.28 -5.05
C ASN A 19 -9.95 14.21 -4.00
N ARG A 20 -10.87 14.51 -3.07
CA ARG A 20 -11.43 13.58 -2.10
C ARG A 20 -12.28 12.49 -2.75
N GLN A 21 -12.96 12.77 -3.85
CA GLN A 21 -13.74 11.74 -4.57
C GLN A 21 -12.85 10.63 -5.16
N GLN A 22 -11.57 10.93 -5.41
CA GLN A 22 -10.60 9.93 -5.89
C GLN A 22 -9.97 9.10 -4.76
N ILE A 23 -10.09 9.52 -3.51
CA ILE A 23 -9.53 8.82 -2.36
C ILE A 23 -10.46 7.69 -1.91
N VAL A 24 -11.76 7.96 -1.82
CA VAL A 24 -12.78 7.02 -1.34
C VAL A 24 -13.79 6.75 -2.43
N LEU A 25 -14.04 5.48 -2.71
CA LEU A 25 -15.00 5.01 -3.70
C LEU A 25 -15.99 4.04 -3.06
N THR A 26 -17.27 4.19 -3.41
CA THR A 26 -18.30 3.21 -3.09
C THR A 26 -18.33 2.08 -4.13
N GLY A 27 -19.02 0.97 -3.83
CA GLY A 27 -19.27 -0.08 -4.83
C GLY A 27 -19.93 0.45 -6.10
N ALA A 28 -20.90 1.37 -5.97
CA ALA A 28 -21.57 1.99 -7.10
C ALA A 28 -20.63 2.87 -7.96
N ASP A 29 -19.71 3.58 -7.35
CA ASP A 29 -18.71 4.36 -8.09
C ASP A 29 -17.79 3.43 -8.92
N ILE A 30 -17.35 2.31 -8.32
CA ILE A 30 -16.52 1.31 -8.97
C ILE A 30 -17.24 0.68 -10.17
N VAL A 31 -18.50 0.28 -10.01
CA VAL A 31 -19.32 -0.28 -11.09
C VAL A 31 -19.47 0.72 -12.23
N LYS A 32 -19.75 1.99 -11.90
CA LYS A 32 -19.89 3.07 -12.90
C LYS A 32 -18.59 3.32 -13.69
N MET A 33 -17.43 3.17 -13.06
CA MET A 33 -16.13 3.34 -13.72
C MET A 33 -15.78 2.14 -14.62
N GLY A 34 -16.36 0.96 -14.37
CA GLY A 34 -16.06 -0.25 -15.14
C GLY A 34 -14.64 -0.79 -14.91
N GLU A 35 -14.06 -1.42 -15.93
CA GLU A 35 -12.75 -2.09 -15.85
C GLU A 35 -11.60 -1.16 -15.44
N ASP A 36 -11.67 0.13 -15.77
CA ASP A 36 -10.65 1.11 -15.39
C ASP A 36 -10.52 1.26 -13.87
N ALA A 37 -11.57 0.93 -13.11
CA ALA A 37 -11.55 0.99 -11.66
C ALA A 37 -10.60 -0.04 -11.03
N GLU A 38 -10.37 -1.20 -11.66
CA GLU A 38 -9.55 -2.27 -11.07
C GLU A 38 -8.12 -1.79 -10.75
N LEU A 39 -7.53 -0.98 -11.62
CA LEU A 39 -6.20 -0.39 -11.38
C LEU A 39 -6.19 0.57 -10.19
N LEU A 40 -7.32 1.21 -9.91
CA LEU A 40 -7.45 2.21 -8.85
C LEU A 40 -7.80 1.59 -7.50
N VAL A 41 -8.64 0.56 -7.48
CA VAL A 41 -9.18 -0.04 -6.25
C VAL A 41 -8.68 -1.46 -5.97
N GLY A 42 -7.94 -2.06 -6.90
CA GLY A 42 -7.47 -3.45 -6.82
C GLY A 42 -8.55 -4.49 -7.07
N GLY A 43 -8.11 -5.71 -7.38
CA GLY A 43 -9.00 -6.80 -7.81
C GLY A 43 -10.06 -7.17 -6.78
N LYS A 44 -9.73 -7.23 -5.49
CA LYS A 44 -10.70 -7.60 -4.44
C LYS A 44 -11.86 -6.60 -4.34
N ASN A 45 -11.57 -5.30 -4.32
CA ASN A 45 -12.61 -4.26 -4.28
C ASN A 45 -13.44 -4.25 -5.56
N TYR A 46 -12.77 -4.36 -6.71
CA TYR A 46 -13.43 -4.42 -8.00
C TYR A 46 -14.39 -5.63 -8.08
N ASN A 47 -13.91 -6.82 -7.78
CA ASN A 47 -14.71 -8.05 -7.81
C ASN A 47 -15.87 -7.99 -6.80
N THR A 48 -15.66 -7.44 -5.60
CA THR A 48 -16.72 -7.25 -4.61
C THR A 48 -17.81 -6.33 -5.13
N ALA A 49 -17.44 -5.22 -5.77
CA ALA A 49 -18.40 -4.30 -6.39
C ALA A 49 -19.20 -4.98 -7.50
N MET A 50 -18.53 -5.70 -8.40
CA MET A 50 -19.21 -6.41 -9.50
C MET A 50 -20.14 -7.52 -9.01
N ILE A 51 -19.75 -8.27 -7.97
CA ILE A 51 -20.59 -9.31 -7.37
C ILE A 51 -21.84 -8.70 -6.70
N SER A 52 -21.74 -7.50 -6.14
CA SER A 52 -22.88 -6.84 -5.49
C SER A 52 -24.02 -6.47 -6.45
N GLU A 53 -23.72 -6.39 -7.74
CA GLU A 53 -24.72 -6.12 -8.80
C GLU A 53 -25.47 -7.39 -9.25
N LEU A 54 -25.04 -8.57 -8.80
CA LEU A 54 -25.69 -9.81 -9.19
C LEU A 54 -27.01 -10.00 -8.43
N GLU A 55 -28.08 -10.33 -9.16
CA GLU A 55 -29.39 -10.56 -8.58
C GLU A 55 -29.35 -11.68 -7.53
N GLY A 56 -29.94 -11.42 -6.36
CA GLY A 56 -30.00 -12.37 -5.26
C GLY A 56 -28.71 -12.48 -4.40
N ILE A 57 -27.66 -11.76 -4.73
CA ILE A 57 -26.43 -11.70 -3.94
C ILE A 57 -26.49 -10.49 -2.99
N ARG A 58 -26.19 -10.73 -1.71
CA ARG A 58 -25.98 -9.68 -0.73
C ARG A 58 -24.48 -9.57 -0.44
N ALA A 59 -23.82 -8.59 -1.03
CA ALA A 59 -22.47 -8.23 -0.64
C ALA A 59 -22.50 -7.31 0.60
N PRO A 60 -21.50 -7.38 1.49
CA PRO A 60 -21.35 -6.40 2.57
C PRO A 60 -21.13 -5.01 1.98
N GLN A 61 -21.62 -3.99 2.68
CA GLN A 61 -21.27 -2.62 2.35
C GLN A 61 -19.78 -2.41 2.59
N PHE A 62 -19.12 -1.70 1.72
CA PHE A 62 -17.70 -1.41 1.82
C PHE A 62 -17.37 -0.04 1.23
N ARG A 63 -16.18 0.43 1.56
CA ARG A 63 -15.53 1.60 0.93
C ARG A 63 -14.15 1.19 0.47
N ALA A 64 -13.81 1.55 -0.75
CA ALA A 64 -12.47 1.38 -1.28
C ALA A 64 -11.69 2.68 -1.09
N ILE A 65 -10.59 2.60 -0.35
CA ILE A 65 -9.58 3.66 -0.33
C ILE A 65 -8.66 3.40 -1.51
N SER A 66 -8.67 4.29 -2.48
CA SER A 66 -8.00 4.09 -3.77
C SER A 66 -6.47 4.09 -3.64
N SER A 67 -5.81 3.55 -4.66
CA SER A 67 -4.35 3.59 -4.77
C SER A 67 -3.80 5.02 -4.86
N THR A 68 -4.62 6.00 -5.24
CA THR A 68 -4.26 7.42 -5.21
C THR A 68 -3.88 7.86 -3.79
N ALA A 69 -4.64 7.44 -2.76
CA ALA A 69 -4.33 7.73 -1.37
C ALA A 69 -2.96 7.16 -0.95
N PHE A 70 -2.66 5.92 -1.36
CA PHE A 70 -1.36 5.30 -1.13
C PHE A 70 -0.22 6.10 -1.79
N HIS A 71 -0.36 6.42 -3.07
CA HIS A 71 0.65 7.20 -3.80
C HIS A 71 0.84 8.59 -3.19
N ARG A 72 -0.25 9.27 -2.81
CA ARG A 72 -0.16 10.56 -2.11
C ARG A 72 0.58 10.45 -0.79
N THR A 73 0.30 9.42 0.01
CA THR A 73 1.05 9.16 1.24
C THR A 73 2.55 9.07 0.98
N LEU A 74 2.97 8.36 -0.07
CA LEU A 74 4.39 8.22 -0.39
C LEU A 74 5.03 9.51 -0.96
N ASP A 75 4.28 10.29 -1.72
CA ASP A 75 4.81 11.44 -2.47
C ASP A 75 4.77 12.75 -1.69
N GLU A 76 3.77 12.94 -0.84
CA GLU A 76 3.56 14.17 -0.10
C GLU A 76 4.23 14.16 1.29
N THR A 77 4.41 12.98 1.89
CA THR A 77 5.06 12.89 3.20
C THR A 77 6.58 12.91 3.11
N ARG A 78 7.22 13.33 4.20
CA ARG A 78 8.68 13.46 4.30
C ARG A 78 9.21 12.79 5.55
N VAL A 79 10.41 12.24 5.45
CA VAL A 79 11.08 11.51 6.52
C VAL A 79 12.50 12.01 6.76
N ASN A 80 12.95 11.91 7.99
CA ASN A 80 14.36 12.06 8.32
C ASN A 80 15.08 10.72 8.11
N ALA A 81 15.66 10.54 6.94
CA ALA A 81 16.28 9.29 6.52
C ALA A 81 17.43 8.85 7.45
N SER A 82 18.24 9.80 7.92
CA SER A 82 19.39 9.52 8.80
C SER A 82 18.92 9.05 10.17
N LEU A 83 17.89 9.69 10.72
CA LEU A 83 17.30 9.30 12.01
C LEU A 83 16.70 7.90 11.94
N ILE A 84 15.90 7.61 10.89
CA ILE A 84 15.29 6.29 10.72
C ILE A 84 16.37 5.21 10.62
N ARG A 85 17.38 5.40 9.75
CA ARG A 85 18.46 4.43 9.60
C ARG A 85 19.23 4.23 10.91
N SER A 86 19.55 5.29 11.62
CA SER A 86 20.27 5.22 12.89
C SER A 86 19.48 4.45 13.96
N LEU A 87 18.19 4.78 14.15
CA LEU A 87 17.36 4.13 15.15
C LEU A 87 17.08 2.67 14.79
N VAL A 88 16.72 2.40 13.52
CA VAL A 88 16.49 1.02 13.07
C VAL A 88 17.74 0.17 13.23
N ASN A 89 18.92 0.65 12.81
CA ASN A 89 20.16 -0.09 12.97
C ASN A 89 20.45 -0.38 14.45
N LYS A 90 20.36 0.63 15.32
CA LYS A 90 20.58 0.48 16.75
C LYS A 90 19.65 -0.54 17.42
N GLU A 91 18.37 -0.53 17.07
CA GLU A 91 17.40 -1.47 17.64
C GLU A 91 17.54 -2.87 17.01
N TYR A 92 17.81 -2.94 15.71
CA TYR A 92 18.00 -4.20 14.98
C TYR A 92 19.20 -5.01 15.47
N GLU A 93 20.33 -4.35 15.77
CA GLU A 93 21.55 -4.97 16.29
C GLU A 93 21.40 -5.54 17.70
N ARG A 94 20.36 -5.16 18.44
CA ARG A 94 20.07 -5.68 19.78
C ARG A 94 19.32 -7.01 19.78
N ILE A 95 18.83 -7.44 18.61
CA ILE A 95 18.00 -8.64 18.47
C ILE A 95 18.87 -9.78 17.96
N ASP A 96 18.77 -10.92 18.62
CA ASP A 96 19.28 -12.17 18.08
C ASP A 96 18.24 -12.75 17.08
N TRP A 97 18.42 -12.40 15.82
CA TRP A 97 17.55 -12.84 14.72
C TRP A 97 17.65 -14.33 14.41
N SER A 98 18.61 -15.04 15.00
CA SER A 98 18.74 -16.49 14.88
C SER A 98 17.97 -17.27 15.95
N SER A 99 17.52 -16.59 17.00
CA SER A 99 16.82 -17.22 18.11
C SER A 99 15.50 -17.86 17.69
N THR A 100 15.15 -18.98 18.32
CA THR A 100 13.89 -19.68 18.06
C THR A 100 12.69 -18.80 18.39
N GLU A 101 12.74 -18.04 19.49
CA GLU A 101 11.68 -17.14 19.91
C GLU A 101 11.34 -16.11 18.83
N VAL A 102 12.34 -15.44 18.26
CA VAL A 102 12.16 -14.47 17.18
C VAL A 102 11.56 -15.09 15.92
N ASN A 103 11.94 -16.32 15.59
CA ASN A 103 11.53 -17.00 14.38
C ASN A 103 10.15 -17.69 14.50
N THR A 104 9.67 -17.96 15.70
CA THR A 104 8.39 -18.66 15.94
C THR A 104 7.25 -17.73 16.33
N ASP A 105 7.54 -16.52 16.81
CA ASP A 105 6.51 -15.52 17.14
C ASP A 105 6.11 -14.72 15.89
N PRO A 106 4.91 -14.93 15.33
CA PRO A 106 4.46 -14.23 14.13
C PRO A 106 4.28 -12.73 14.36
N ASP A 107 4.06 -12.28 15.61
CA ASP A 107 3.82 -10.89 15.95
C ASP A 107 5.10 -10.16 16.39
N PHE A 108 6.20 -10.89 16.57
CA PHE A 108 7.47 -10.30 17.00
C PHE A 108 7.91 -9.16 16.08
N LEU A 109 8.01 -9.43 14.79
CA LEU A 109 8.49 -8.45 13.81
C LEU A 109 7.56 -7.23 13.74
N LYS A 110 6.26 -7.44 13.80
CA LYS A 110 5.26 -6.37 13.82
C LYS A 110 5.41 -5.49 15.08
N SER A 111 5.55 -6.09 16.25
CA SER A 111 5.79 -5.40 17.52
C SER A 111 7.12 -4.62 17.48
N PHE A 112 8.17 -5.21 16.93
CA PHE A 112 9.46 -4.56 16.76
C PHE A 112 9.35 -3.31 15.86
N VAL A 113 8.71 -3.44 14.70
CA VAL A 113 8.47 -2.34 13.76
C VAL A 113 7.67 -1.22 14.43
N GLN A 114 6.58 -1.55 15.14
CA GLN A 114 5.73 -0.59 15.83
C GLN A 114 6.50 0.21 16.88
N LYS A 115 7.20 -0.49 17.77
CA LYS A 115 8.00 0.14 18.84
C LYS A 115 9.10 1.05 18.26
N THR A 116 9.73 0.61 17.18
CA THR A 116 10.79 1.39 16.54
C THR A 116 10.21 2.63 15.84
N ALA A 117 9.07 2.52 15.16
CA ALA A 117 8.39 3.66 14.55
C ALA A 117 7.95 4.70 15.60
N GLN A 118 7.45 4.26 16.75
CA GLN A 118 7.12 5.17 17.87
C GLN A 118 8.36 5.94 18.37
N LYS A 119 9.51 5.27 18.48
CA LYS A 119 10.78 5.94 18.86
C LYS A 119 11.20 6.98 17.82
N VAL A 120 11.02 6.69 16.53
CA VAL A 120 11.28 7.64 15.45
C VAL A 120 10.38 8.86 15.59
N ARG A 121 9.06 8.70 15.74
CA ARG A 121 8.10 9.80 15.94
C ARG A 121 8.49 10.69 17.11
N GLN A 122 8.71 10.10 18.29
CA GLN A 122 9.12 10.83 19.49
C GLN A 122 10.44 11.59 19.34
N SER A 123 11.37 11.05 18.54
CA SER A 123 12.66 11.70 18.27
C SER A 123 12.53 12.84 17.26
N GLN A 124 11.61 12.73 16.29
CA GLN A 124 11.32 13.81 15.34
C GLN A 124 10.69 15.02 16.02
N GLU A 125 9.77 14.82 16.97
CA GLU A 125 9.14 15.88 17.75
C GLU A 125 10.17 16.70 18.57
N LYS A 126 11.23 16.06 19.03
CA LYS A 126 12.28 16.69 19.86
C LYS A 126 13.41 17.36 19.07
N GLY A 127 13.65 16.94 17.82
CA GLY A 127 14.90 17.20 17.11
C GLY A 127 14.85 18.18 15.94
N GLY A 128 13.69 18.74 15.57
CA GLY A 128 13.54 19.65 14.43
C GLY A 128 13.68 18.98 13.05
N SER A 129 13.21 19.68 12.01
CA SER A 129 13.04 19.15 10.64
C SER A 129 14.27 19.35 9.75
N HIS A 130 15.42 18.84 10.11
CA HIS A 130 16.60 18.94 9.25
C HIS A 130 16.71 17.74 8.29
N ASN A 131 17.04 17.99 7.02
CA ASN A 131 17.32 16.99 5.98
C ASN A 131 16.19 15.99 5.70
N LEU A 132 14.96 16.49 5.58
CA LEU A 132 13.82 15.66 5.22
C LEU A 132 13.83 15.35 3.72
N ILE A 133 13.63 14.08 3.37
CA ILE A 133 13.40 13.62 2.00
C ILE A 133 11.98 13.06 1.85
N ARG A 134 11.48 13.02 0.61
CA ARG A 134 10.18 12.38 0.34
C ARG A 134 10.21 10.92 0.74
N LEU A 135 9.12 10.43 1.33
CA LEU A 135 9.00 9.03 1.76
C LEU A 135 9.25 8.07 0.58
N ARG A 136 8.66 8.33 -0.59
CA ARG A 136 8.93 7.53 -1.81
C ARG A 136 10.42 7.46 -2.15
N LYS A 137 11.14 8.58 -2.10
CA LYS A 137 12.59 8.60 -2.36
C LYS A 137 13.35 7.77 -1.33
N PHE A 138 12.95 7.83 -0.05
CA PHE A 138 13.56 7.00 0.98
C PHE A 138 13.34 5.52 0.70
N ILE A 139 12.10 5.12 0.38
CA ILE A 139 11.75 3.74 0.06
C ILE A 139 12.57 3.24 -1.12
N ASN A 140 12.57 3.97 -2.24
CA ASN A 140 13.32 3.58 -3.44
C ASN A 140 14.81 3.36 -3.12
N ASN A 141 15.43 4.26 -2.33
CA ASN A 141 16.83 4.10 -1.91
C ASN A 141 17.06 2.88 -0.98
N VAL A 142 16.06 2.47 -0.22
CA VAL A 142 16.17 1.29 0.66
C VAL A 142 16.03 0.01 -0.15
N VAL A 143 15.16 -0.01 -1.14
CA VAL A 143 14.84 -1.22 -1.92
C VAL A 143 15.65 -1.36 -3.20
N GLU A 144 16.46 -0.36 -3.55
CA GLU A 144 17.32 -0.40 -4.72
C GLU A 144 18.16 -1.70 -4.77
N GLY A 145 18.10 -2.41 -5.88
CA GLY A 145 18.83 -3.64 -6.11
C GLY A 145 18.38 -4.87 -5.29
N PHE A 146 17.30 -4.77 -4.50
CA PHE A 146 16.85 -5.86 -3.61
C PHE A 146 16.58 -7.18 -4.34
N ALA A 147 16.12 -7.10 -5.59
CA ALA A 147 15.70 -8.28 -6.36
C ALA A 147 16.86 -9.08 -6.94
N VAL A 148 17.95 -8.41 -7.27
CA VAL A 148 19.11 -9.01 -7.96
C VAL A 148 20.34 -9.13 -7.05
N SER A 149 20.27 -8.58 -5.83
CA SER A 149 21.37 -8.67 -4.88
C SER A 149 21.45 -10.10 -4.29
N PRO A 150 22.65 -10.67 -4.15
CA PRO A 150 22.88 -11.95 -3.47
C PRO A 150 22.64 -11.88 -1.94
N GLU A 151 21.99 -10.81 -1.49
CA GLU A 151 21.69 -10.59 -0.07
C GLU A 151 20.90 -11.74 0.56
N GLY A 152 21.29 -12.11 1.75
CA GLY A 152 20.56 -13.09 2.56
C GLY A 152 19.24 -12.55 3.09
N ILE A 153 18.43 -13.44 3.67
CA ILE A 153 17.11 -13.11 4.25
C ILE A 153 17.21 -12.02 5.33
N ASP A 154 18.30 -11.91 6.06
CA ASP A 154 18.48 -10.91 7.11
C ASP A 154 18.59 -9.49 6.56
N GLN A 155 19.25 -9.31 5.41
CA GLN A 155 19.32 -8.02 4.76
C GLN A 155 17.98 -7.63 4.18
N LEU A 156 17.24 -8.57 3.59
CA LEU A 156 15.89 -8.35 3.10
C LEU A 156 14.94 -7.98 4.26
N ARG A 157 15.05 -8.68 5.40
CA ARG A 157 14.30 -8.34 6.63
C ARG A 157 14.61 -6.93 7.09
N LYS A 158 15.88 -6.54 7.12
CA LYS A 158 16.30 -5.19 7.53
C LYS A 158 15.77 -4.11 6.60
N ARG A 159 15.75 -4.34 5.28
CA ARG A 159 15.12 -3.44 4.29
C ARG A 159 13.62 -3.32 4.53
N SER A 160 12.94 -4.43 4.73
CA SER A 160 11.51 -4.48 5.07
C SER A 160 11.22 -3.64 6.33
N VAL A 161 11.97 -3.83 7.40
CA VAL A 161 11.83 -3.07 8.65
C VAL A 161 12.04 -1.57 8.42
N LEU A 162 13.07 -1.19 7.67
CA LEU A 162 13.36 0.22 7.37
C LEU A 162 12.18 0.91 6.67
N VAL A 163 11.60 0.25 5.67
CA VAL A 163 10.46 0.80 4.93
C VAL A 163 9.21 0.87 5.80
N GLN A 164 8.87 -0.19 6.51
CA GLN A 164 7.69 -0.20 7.38
C GLN A 164 7.80 0.84 8.50
N VAL A 165 8.96 0.94 9.17
CA VAL A 165 9.21 1.98 10.18
C VAL A 165 9.05 3.38 9.58
N ALA A 166 9.55 3.61 8.37
CA ALA A 166 9.41 4.91 7.72
C ALA A 166 7.94 5.26 7.46
N ILE A 167 7.15 4.32 6.91
CA ILE A 167 5.72 4.54 6.65
C ILE A 167 4.95 4.79 7.95
N LEU A 168 5.22 4.02 9.00
CA LEU A 168 4.52 4.15 10.28
C LEU A 168 4.99 5.34 11.14
N SER A 169 6.10 5.99 10.78
CA SER A 169 6.62 7.14 11.51
C SER A 169 6.20 8.50 10.96
N VAL A 170 5.45 8.54 9.86
CA VAL A 170 4.92 9.78 9.28
C VAL A 170 3.46 10.00 9.62
N ASP A 171 3.04 11.26 9.57
CA ASP A 171 1.63 11.61 9.54
C ASP A 171 1.11 11.48 8.12
N LEU A 172 -0.08 10.88 7.96
CA LEU A 172 -0.77 10.81 6.67
C LEU A 172 -1.15 12.23 6.19
N PRO A 173 -1.20 12.49 4.88
CA PRO A 173 -1.81 13.71 4.35
C PRO A 173 -3.22 13.89 4.94
N SER A 174 -3.60 15.13 5.26
CA SER A 174 -4.84 15.42 5.99
C SER A 174 -6.08 14.90 5.26
N ASP A 175 -6.14 15.06 3.95
CA ASP A 175 -7.25 14.59 3.12
C ASP A 175 -7.30 13.06 3.00
N VAL A 176 -6.17 12.37 3.02
CA VAL A 176 -6.13 10.91 3.11
C VAL A 176 -6.66 10.44 4.47
N LYS A 177 -6.19 11.06 5.55
CA LYS A 177 -6.66 10.76 6.91
C LYS A 177 -8.16 10.99 7.08
N GLU A 178 -8.64 12.15 6.61
CA GLU A 178 -10.05 12.49 6.64
C GLU A 178 -10.89 11.55 5.78
N GLY A 179 -10.42 11.21 4.56
CA GLY A 179 -11.11 10.29 3.67
C GLY A 179 -11.29 8.90 4.29
N VAL A 180 -10.24 8.34 4.92
CA VAL A 180 -10.32 7.05 5.63
C VAL A 180 -11.31 7.12 6.79
N ALA A 181 -11.26 8.17 7.61
CA ALA A 181 -12.18 8.37 8.73
C ALA A 181 -13.62 8.51 8.26
N GLU A 182 -13.88 9.29 7.20
CA GLU A 182 -15.21 9.47 6.62
C GLU A 182 -15.75 8.19 5.97
N ALA A 183 -14.88 7.36 5.38
CA ALA A 183 -15.26 6.05 4.86
C ALA A 183 -15.89 5.18 5.95
N TYR A 184 -15.26 5.11 7.12
CA TYR A 184 -15.80 4.38 8.28
C TYR A 184 -17.14 4.98 8.76
N LYS A 185 -17.21 6.32 8.94
CA LYS A 185 -18.45 7.01 9.33
C LYS A 185 -19.62 6.73 8.39
N SER A 186 -19.34 6.70 7.10
CA SER A 186 -20.36 6.45 6.10
C SER A 186 -20.93 5.04 6.20
N ILE A 187 -20.09 4.02 6.49
CA ILE A 187 -20.52 2.65 6.76
C ILE A 187 -21.40 2.59 8.01
N CYS A 188 -20.97 3.24 9.10
CA CYS A 188 -21.75 3.31 10.34
C CYS A 188 -23.12 3.97 10.11
N LYS A 189 -23.15 5.09 9.37
CA LYS A 189 -24.39 5.81 9.04
C LYS A 189 -25.36 4.95 8.22
N GLU A 190 -24.86 4.22 7.22
CA GLU A 190 -25.67 3.32 6.39
C GLU A 190 -26.19 2.11 7.18
N ALA A 191 -25.41 1.61 8.12
CA ALA A 191 -25.83 0.55 9.03
C ALA A 191 -26.80 1.02 10.12
N GLY A 192 -26.95 2.33 10.33
CA GLY A 192 -27.76 2.90 11.41
C GLY A 192 -27.18 2.66 12.81
N LEU A 193 -25.86 2.46 12.92
CA LEU A 193 -25.13 2.14 14.14
C LEU A 193 -23.98 3.13 14.34
N GLU A 194 -23.64 3.44 15.60
CA GLU A 194 -22.53 4.34 15.90
C GLU A 194 -21.15 3.69 15.70
N ASN A 195 -21.03 2.40 16.04
CA ASN A 195 -19.77 1.66 15.98
C ASN A 195 -20.01 0.30 15.32
N VAL A 196 -19.69 0.20 14.03
CA VAL A 196 -19.77 -1.05 13.27
C VAL A 196 -18.39 -1.70 13.28
N PRO A 197 -18.22 -2.95 13.74
CA PRO A 197 -16.97 -3.66 13.55
C PRO A 197 -16.72 -3.92 12.07
N VAL A 198 -15.64 -3.39 11.53
CA VAL A 198 -15.25 -3.57 10.13
C VAL A 198 -13.95 -4.34 10.00
N ALA A 199 -13.70 -4.86 8.80
CA ALA A 199 -12.42 -5.40 8.41
C ALA A 199 -11.72 -4.41 7.48
N VAL A 200 -10.50 -4.00 7.83
CA VAL A 200 -9.63 -3.20 6.98
C VAL A 200 -8.64 -4.15 6.31
N ARG A 201 -8.64 -4.18 4.97
CA ARG A 201 -7.86 -5.16 4.19
C ARG A 201 -7.31 -4.56 2.93
N SER A 202 -6.10 -4.96 2.60
CA SER A 202 -5.44 -4.60 1.35
C SER A 202 -6.16 -5.17 0.11
N SER A 203 -6.06 -4.44 -0.98
CA SER A 203 -6.51 -4.84 -2.31
C SER A 203 -5.51 -4.30 -3.34
N ALA A 204 -4.58 -5.13 -3.76
CA ALA A 204 -3.58 -4.73 -4.75
C ALA A 204 -4.09 -4.97 -6.18
N ALA A 205 -3.64 -4.11 -7.11
CA ALA A 205 -3.90 -4.33 -8.52
C ALA A 205 -3.21 -5.63 -8.99
N GLY A 206 -3.93 -6.50 -9.68
CA GLY A 206 -3.43 -7.78 -10.17
C GLY A 206 -3.28 -8.89 -9.12
N GLU A 207 -3.74 -8.68 -7.88
CA GLU A 207 -3.67 -9.66 -6.80
C GLU A 207 -4.42 -10.97 -7.13
N ASP A 208 -5.56 -10.86 -7.83
CA ASP A 208 -6.40 -11.99 -8.23
C ASP A 208 -6.16 -12.44 -9.68
N SER A 209 -5.05 -12.03 -10.32
CA SER A 209 -4.77 -12.50 -11.66
C SER A 209 -4.50 -14.01 -11.66
N ARG A 210 -5.05 -14.73 -12.67
CA ARG A 210 -4.90 -16.20 -12.80
C ARG A 210 -3.45 -16.69 -12.79
N LYS A 211 -2.49 -15.80 -12.97
CA LYS A 211 -1.07 -16.15 -13.06
C LYS A 211 -0.31 -15.91 -11.76
N LYS A 212 -0.87 -15.15 -10.79
CA LYS A 212 -0.12 -14.68 -9.62
C LYS A 212 -1.06 -14.49 -8.43
N ALA A 213 -0.96 -15.36 -7.45
CA ALA A 213 -1.74 -15.26 -6.22
C ALA A 213 -0.96 -14.47 -5.17
N PHE A 214 -1.34 -13.22 -4.91
CA PHE A 214 -0.87 -12.44 -3.77
C PHE A 214 -1.60 -12.76 -2.45
N ALA A 215 -2.40 -13.83 -2.45
CA ALA A 215 -3.21 -14.18 -1.30
C ALA A 215 -2.34 -14.37 -0.04
N GLY A 216 -2.71 -13.67 1.05
CA GLY A 216 -2.04 -13.78 2.35
C GLY A 216 -0.68 -13.10 2.47
N LEU A 217 -0.24 -12.32 1.48
CA LEU A 217 1.03 -11.58 1.55
C LEU A 217 0.91 -10.29 2.37
N GLN A 218 -0.27 -9.70 2.39
CA GLN A 218 -0.58 -8.45 3.09
C GLN A 218 -1.50 -8.73 4.28
N ASP A 219 -1.55 -7.77 5.20
CA ASP A 219 -2.28 -7.95 6.44
C ASP A 219 -3.78 -7.62 6.28
N THR A 220 -4.58 -8.11 7.23
CA THR A 220 -5.99 -7.79 7.40
C THR A 220 -6.22 -7.46 8.86
N TYR A 221 -6.89 -6.35 9.13
CA TYR A 221 -7.22 -5.89 10.48
C TYR A 221 -8.71 -6.08 10.71
N LEU A 222 -9.05 -6.95 11.66
CA LEU A 222 -10.43 -7.30 12.01
C LEU A 222 -10.88 -6.55 13.26
N ASN A 223 -12.22 -6.41 13.40
CA ASN A 223 -12.84 -5.78 14.57
C ASN A 223 -12.38 -4.32 14.79
N VAL A 224 -12.14 -3.59 13.72
CA VAL A 224 -11.88 -2.15 13.76
C VAL A 224 -13.21 -1.44 14.05
N THR A 225 -13.28 -0.63 15.11
CA THR A 225 -14.54 -0.13 15.65
C THR A 225 -14.64 1.39 15.74
N ASN A 226 -13.63 2.12 15.33
CA ASN A 226 -13.64 3.58 15.30
C ASN A 226 -12.75 4.15 14.19
N GLU A 227 -12.90 5.44 13.95
CA GLU A 227 -12.21 6.18 12.90
C GLU A 227 -10.68 6.13 13.02
N GLN A 228 -10.16 6.31 14.25
CA GLN A 228 -8.71 6.32 14.47
C GLN A 228 -8.11 4.94 14.22
N GLU A 229 -8.77 3.89 14.67
CA GLU A 229 -8.37 2.51 14.37
C GLU A 229 -8.38 2.22 12.86
N CYS A 230 -9.36 2.76 12.11
CA CYS A 230 -9.38 2.65 10.65
C CYS A 230 -8.17 3.36 10.00
N VAL A 231 -7.85 4.56 10.47
CA VAL A 231 -6.68 5.32 9.98
C VAL A 231 -5.38 4.57 10.30
N ASP A 232 -5.26 4.05 11.51
CA ASP A 232 -4.08 3.27 11.91
C ASP A 232 -3.96 1.97 11.11
N ALA A 233 -5.08 1.24 10.91
CA ALA A 233 -5.12 0.03 10.10
C ALA A 233 -4.77 0.31 8.62
N TYR A 234 -5.27 1.40 8.05
CA TYR A 234 -4.89 1.85 6.70
C TYR A 234 -3.38 2.09 6.59
N GLN A 235 -2.78 2.78 7.56
CA GLN A 235 -1.34 3.06 7.55
C GLN A 235 -0.53 1.76 7.70
N TRP A 236 -1.00 0.83 8.51
CA TRP A 236 -0.42 -0.51 8.62
C TRP A 236 -0.56 -1.31 7.33
N ASP A 237 -1.71 -1.24 6.63
CA ASP A 237 -1.88 -1.88 5.31
C ASP A 237 -0.87 -1.31 4.30
N CYS A 238 -0.66 0.01 4.28
CA CYS A 238 0.38 0.62 3.47
C CYS A 238 1.78 0.08 3.79
N ALA A 239 2.09 -0.12 5.07
CA ALA A 239 3.36 -0.69 5.50
C ALA A 239 3.48 -2.19 5.13
N SER A 240 2.37 -2.94 5.17
CA SER A 240 2.34 -4.38 4.88
C SER A 240 2.70 -4.70 3.42
N ALA A 241 2.50 -3.76 2.50
CA ALA A 241 2.95 -3.88 1.11
C ALA A 241 4.47 -4.12 0.99
N TYR A 242 5.22 -3.74 2.02
CA TYR A 242 6.67 -3.91 2.14
C TYR A 242 7.08 -4.87 3.26
N ASN A 243 6.17 -5.68 3.78
CA ASN A 243 6.53 -6.68 4.77
C ASN A 243 7.46 -7.75 4.18
N LEU A 244 8.14 -8.51 5.04
CA LEU A 244 9.13 -9.48 4.60
C LEU A 244 8.55 -10.52 3.63
N ARG A 245 7.31 -10.97 3.85
CA ARG A 245 6.62 -11.93 2.96
C ARG A 245 6.42 -11.36 1.57
N SER A 246 5.88 -10.14 1.47
CA SER A 246 5.65 -9.46 0.20
C SER A 246 6.96 -9.21 -0.56
N MET A 247 8.01 -8.81 0.14
CA MET A 247 9.33 -8.59 -0.46
C MET A 247 9.98 -9.89 -0.93
N THR A 248 9.92 -10.95 -0.12
CA THR A 248 10.46 -12.28 -0.48
C THR A 248 9.75 -12.81 -1.72
N TYR A 249 8.43 -12.80 -1.73
CA TYR A 249 7.63 -13.28 -2.86
C TYR A 249 7.96 -12.55 -4.17
N ARG A 250 8.06 -11.22 -4.13
CA ARG A 250 8.45 -10.42 -5.31
C ARG A 250 9.84 -10.78 -5.80
N ARG A 251 10.78 -10.94 -4.88
CA ARG A 251 12.16 -11.34 -5.20
C ARG A 251 12.20 -12.72 -5.87
N GLU A 252 11.52 -13.71 -5.32
CA GLU A 252 11.44 -15.05 -5.89
C GLU A 252 10.85 -15.02 -7.30
N ALA A 253 9.76 -14.26 -7.52
CA ALA A 253 9.15 -14.12 -8.83
C ALA A 253 10.10 -13.52 -9.88
N ILE A 254 10.94 -12.55 -9.48
CA ILE A 254 11.96 -11.97 -10.38
C ILE A 254 13.08 -12.99 -10.66
N LEU A 255 13.58 -13.67 -9.64
CA LEU A 255 14.64 -14.66 -9.80
C LEU A 255 14.21 -15.84 -10.68
N ASP A 256 12.98 -16.32 -10.50
CA ASP A 256 12.40 -17.36 -11.37
C ASP A 256 12.30 -16.92 -12.84
N ALA A 257 11.92 -15.66 -13.05
CA ALA A 257 11.85 -15.12 -14.41
C ALA A 257 13.24 -14.90 -15.04
N VAL A 258 14.23 -14.53 -14.25
CA VAL A 258 15.62 -14.41 -14.71
C VAL A 258 16.16 -15.80 -15.12
N ALA A 259 15.94 -16.82 -14.30
CA ALA A 259 16.36 -18.19 -14.63
C ALA A 259 15.70 -18.70 -15.92
N LYS A 260 14.39 -18.45 -16.09
CA LYS A 260 13.68 -18.79 -17.33
C LYS A 260 14.17 -18.04 -18.55
N ALA A 261 14.54 -16.77 -18.40
CA ALA A 261 15.12 -15.96 -19.47
C ALA A 261 16.45 -16.53 -19.94
N GLU A 262 17.31 -16.93 -19.00
CA GLU A 262 18.59 -17.58 -19.28
C GLU A 262 18.41 -18.93 -20.00
N GLU A 263 17.46 -19.76 -19.55
CA GLU A 263 17.15 -21.05 -20.17
C GLU A 263 16.62 -20.91 -21.59
N ASN A 264 15.81 -19.87 -21.87
CA ASN A 264 15.17 -19.68 -23.18
C ASN A 264 16.00 -18.77 -24.11
N GLY A 265 17.05 -18.14 -23.62
CA GLY A 265 17.82 -17.13 -24.37
C GLY A 265 17.00 -15.89 -24.72
N ASP A 266 16.02 -15.52 -23.88
CA ASP A 266 15.09 -14.39 -24.08
C ASP A 266 15.08 -13.45 -22.87
N ASP A 267 15.92 -12.44 -22.94
CA ASP A 267 16.07 -11.42 -21.89
C ASP A 267 14.78 -10.61 -21.65
N SER A 268 13.86 -10.59 -22.61
CA SER A 268 12.60 -9.83 -22.47
C SER A 268 11.73 -10.34 -21.31
N ILE A 269 11.81 -11.64 -21.00
CA ILE A 269 11.10 -12.27 -19.88
C ILE A 269 11.59 -11.69 -18.55
N SER A 270 12.91 -11.55 -18.38
CA SER A 270 13.50 -11.02 -17.15
C SER A 270 13.23 -9.52 -16.99
N GLU A 271 13.31 -8.75 -18.06
CA GLU A 271 13.05 -7.31 -18.03
C GLU A 271 11.57 -7.00 -17.76
N GLN A 272 10.65 -7.78 -18.34
CA GLN A 272 9.24 -7.67 -18.04
C GLN A 272 8.95 -7.98 -16.56
N ALA A 273 9.54 -9.05 -16.03
CA ALA A 273 9.35 -9.42 -14.62
C ALA A 273 9.95 -8.38 -13.67
N LYS A 274 11.16 -7.88 -13.94
CA LYS A 274 11.77 -6.80 -13.16
C LYS A 274 10.85 -5.57 -13.11
N LYS A 275 10.26 -5.18 -14.24
CA LYS A 275 9.32 -4.05 -14.30
C LYS A 275 8.00 -4.33 -13.57
N GLU A 276 7.44 -5.52 -13.75
CA GLU A 276 6.15 -5.91 -13.18
C GLU A 276 6.22 -6.10 -11.65
N TRP A 277 7.32 -6.69 -11.16
CA TRP A 277 7.54 -6.99 -9.75
C TRP A 277 8.35 -5.93 -9.02
N ALA A 278 8.74 -4.86 -9.72
CA ALA A 278 9.46 -3.75 -9.13
C ALA A 278 8.71 -3.22 -7.90
N ILE A 279 9.41 -3.22 -6.76
CA ILE A 279 8.80 -2.82 -5.49
C ILE A 279 8.52 -1.32 -5.43
N GLU A 280 9.26 -0.51 -6.18
CA GLU A 280 9.03 0.92 -6.38
C GLU A 280 7.72 1.22 -7.11
N ASN A 281 7.20 0.25 -7.88
CA ASN A 281 5.92 0.32 -8.59
C ASN A 281 4.76 -0.23 -7.76
N THR A 282 4.97 -0.46 -6.46
CA THR A 282 3.92 -0.92 -5.56
C THR A 282 2.75 0.05 -5.57
N SER A 283 1.57 -0.48 -5.82
CA SER A 283 0.30 0.24 -5.75
C SER A 283 -0.65 -0.56 -4.84
N LEU A 284 -1.28 0.13 -3.92
CA LEU A 284 -2.16 -0.48 -2.93
C LEU A 284 -3.43 0.33 -2.79
N SER A 285 -4.56 -0.34 -2.79
CA SER A 285 -5.82 0.19 -2.27
C SER A 285 -6.23 -0.60 -1.03
N VAL A 286 -7.14 -0.06 -0.25
CA VAL A 286 -7.60 -0.66 1.00
C VAL A 286 -9.12 -0.72 1.00
N CYS A 287 -9.68 -1.84 1.44
CA CYS A 287 -11.11 -2.06 1.67
C CYS A 287 -11.42 -1.83 3.15
N ILE A 288 -12.44 -1.06 3.44
CA ILE A 288 -13.04 -0.90 4.77
C ILE A 288 -14.45 -1.46 4.72
#